data_bf90674524c3dcd13e6f493f7d3932cc
#
_entry.id   bf90674524c3dcd13e6f493f7d3932cc
#
_cell.length_a   1.000
_cell.length_b   1.000
_cell.length_c   1.000
_cell.angle_alpha   90.00
_cell.angle_beta   90.00
_cell.angle_gamma   90.00
#
_symmetry.space_group_name_H-M   'P 1'
#
loop_
_entity.id
_entity.type
_entity.pdbx_description
1 polymer ?
#
loop_
_entity_poly.entity_id
_entity_poly.type
_entity_poly.pdbx_seq_one_letter_code
_entity_poly.pdbx_strand_id
1 'polypeptide(L)'
;AECAARGLKVCVADPALGRDWPNNYGVWIDEVEPLGFDDCVDVVWTESSVVFEDAAPGALENVTLQRPYGRVDRKRLKRRLVDACLKGDATLLEKRVVDVDGTAVRFDDGATMKACVVVDATGFRRKFVKHDVAFDPGYQVTYGALLRVEKHPFPLDKLVLMDYRDEYIGDDDEMRKRNERFPTFMYVMPISETEVFFEETVLVSRPGADSVDLEARLRKRLSVSYGIDSYEVLESERAAIPMGGEDPVVPQRVVGCGATASCVHPASGYMVARALEVAPRVGKALAAHPRLAEARRAAARGDVDGEAFDALSEAAWA
;
A
#
# COMPACT_ATOMS: atom_id res chain seq x y z
N ALA A 1 -4.09 -4.78 -15.79
CA ALA A 1 -4.28 -3.73 -16.81
C ALA A 1 -3.16 -3.75 -17.85
N GLU A 2 -1.90 -3.51 -17.47
CA GLU A 2 -0.76 -3.32 -18.37
C GLU A 2 -0.48 -4.53 -19.30
N CYS A 3 -0.55 -5.74 -18.77
CA CYS A 3 -0.40 -6.96 -19.56
C CYS A 3 -1.55 -7.13 -20.56
N ALA A 4 -2.78 -6.88 -20.13
CA ALA A 4 -3.97 -6.97 -20.98
C ALA A 4 -3.93 -5.92 -22.12
N ALA A 5 -3.55 -4.70 -21.82
CA ALA A 5 -3.37 -3.64 -22.82
C ALA A 5 -2.33 -3.97 -23.91
N ARG A 6 -1.40 -4.90 -23.62
CA ARG A 6 -0.39 -5.41 -24.58
C ARG A 6 -0.79 -6.72 -25.26
N GLY A 7 -2.06 -7.09 -25.21
CA GLY A 7 -2.60 -8.29 -25.87
C GLY A 7 -2.19 -9.60 -25.21
N LEU A 8 -1.78 -9.59 -23.94
CA LEU A 8 -1.65 -10.80 -23.16
C LEU A 8 -3.03 -11.25 -22.66
N LYS A 9 -3.31 -12.55 -22.69
CA LYS A 9 -4.49 -13.11 -22.04
C LYS A 9 -4.26 -13.12 -20.53
N VAL A 10 -5.03 -12.32 -19.79
CA VAL A 10 -4.85 -12.09 -18.36
C VAL A 10 -6.06 -12.59 -17.58
N CYS A 11 -5.79 -13.23 -16.44
CA CYS A 11 -6.77 -13.49 -15.41
C CYS A 11 -6.32 -12.80 -14.12
N VAL A 12 -7.22 -12.06 -13.49
CA VAL A 12 -7.02 -11.44 -12.17
C VAL A 12 -7.95 -12.12 -11.19
N ALA A 13 -7.39 -12.69 -10.12
CA ALA A 13 -8.15 -13.33 -9.05
C ALA A 13 -7.94 -12.55 -7.75
N ASP A 14 -9.04 -12.06 -7.16
CA ASP A 14 -9.03 -11.35 -5.88
C ASP A 14 -10.30 -11.71 -5.10
N PRO A 15 -10.22 -12.20 -3.85
CA PRO A 15 -11.39 -12.54 -3.04
C PRO A 15 -12.23 -11.33 -2.60
N ALA A 16 -11.75 -10.12 -2.85
CA ALA A 16 -12.40 -8.85 -2.51
C ALA A 16 -12.58 -7.94 -3.72
N LEU A 17 -12.66 -8.52 -4.93
CA LEU A 17 -12.72 -7.77 -6.19
C LEU A 17 -13.85 -6.73 -6.21
N GLY A 18 -15.03 -7.08 -5.71
CA GLY A 18 -16.20 -6.20 -5.64
C GLY A 18 -16.18 -5.19 -4.49
N ARG A 19 -15.25 -5.29 -3.52
CA ARG A 19 -15.20 -4.40 -2.34
C ARG A 19 -14.29 -3.22 -2.58
N ASP A 20 -14.57 -2.10 -1.93
CA ASP A 20 -13.63 -0.96 -1.91
C ASP A 20 -12.33 -1.32 -1.16
N TRP A 21 -11.23 -0.69 -1.54
CA TRP A 21 -10.01 -0.78 -0.77
C TRP A 21 -10.18 -0.03 0.56
N PRO A 22 -9.82 -0.65 1.68
CA PRO A 22 -10.19 -0.11 3.00
C PRO A 22 -9.33 1.08 3.43
N ASN A 23 -8.06 1.14 3.03
CA ASN A 23 -7.10 2.08 3.56
C ASN A 23 -7.08 3.40 2.79
N ASN A 24 -6.75 4.48 3.47
CA ASN A 24 -6.36 5.72 2.83
C ASN A 24 -4.93 5.60 2.30
N TYR A 25 -4.67 6.24 1.16
CA TYR A 25 -3.35 6.24 0.53
C TYR A 25 -2.96 7.66 0.21
N GLY A 26 -1.73 8.01 0.55
CA GLY A 26 -1.11 9.26 0.15
C GLY A 26 0.03 9.02 -0.84
N VAL A 27 0.24 9.99 -1.72
CA VAL A 27 1.27 9.95 -2.77
C VAL A 27 1.89 11.31 -2.98
N TRP A 28 3.16 11.36 -3.35
CA TRP A 28 3.76 12.56 -3.88
C TRP A 28 3.25 12.81 -5.30
N ILE A 29 2.83 14.03 -5.61
CA ILE A 29 2.24 14.37 -6.90
C ILE A 29 3.24 14.15 -8.04
N ASP A 30 4.50 14.54 -7.84
CA ASP A 30 5.60 14.37 -8.80
C ASP A 30 5.94 12.89 -9.10
N GLU A 31 5.46 11.94 -8.28
CA GLU A 31 5.62 10.51 -8.54
C GLU A 31 4.45 9.91 -9.36
N VAL A 32 3.25 10.45 -9.25
CA VAL A 32 2.06 9.90 -9.91
C VAL A 32 1.67 10.64 -11.18
N GLU A 33 1.96 11.92 -11.29
CA GLU A 33 1.71 12.74 -12.48
C GLU A 33 2.42 12.17 -13.74
N PRO A 34 3.73 11.81 -13.71
CA PRO A 34 4.40 11.20 -14.85
C PRO A 34 3.83 9.85 -15.25
N LEU A 35 3.14 9.18 -14.34
CA LEU A 35 2.47 7.91 -14.59
C LEU A 35 1.03 8.10 -15.11
N GLY A 36 0.54 9.34 -15.16
CA GLY A 36 -0.79 9.70 -15.61
C GLY A 36 -1.90 9.26 -14.65
N PHE A 37 -1.65 9.27 -13.33
CA PHE A 37 -2.62 8.94 -12.27
C PHE A 37 -2.97 10.13 -11.37
N ASP A 38 -2.59 11.34 -11.75
CA ASP A 38 -2.94 12.58 -11.07
C ASP A 38 -4.47 12.80 -10.98
N ASP A 39 -5.21 12.35 -12.00
CA ASP A 39 -6.68 12.35 -12.00
C ASP A 39 -7.31 11.41 -10.95
N CYS A 40 -6.52 10.53 -10.35
CA CYS A 40 -6.92 9.65 -9.24
C CYS A 40 -6.58 10.23 -7.85
N VAL A 41 -6.24 11.51 -7.79
CA VAL A 41 -6.02 12.25 -6.54
C VAL A 41 -7.23 13.17 -6.31
N ASP A 42 -7.82 13.17 -5.12
CA ASP A 42 -9.00 13.96 -4.79
C ASP A 42 -8.72 15.18 -3.91
N VAL A 43 -7.65 15.14 -3.14
CA VAL A 43 -7.16 16.29 -2.34
C VAL A 43 -5.66 16.44 -2.57
N VAL A 44 -5.21 17.67 -2.81
CA VAL A 44 -3.78 18.00 -2.96
C VAL A 44 -3.40 19.07 -1.94
N TRP A 45 -2.35 18.81 -1.17
CA TRP A 45 -1.69 19.79 -0.30
C TRP A 45 -0.41 20.24 -0.98
N THR A 46 -0.25 21.56 -1.09
CA THR A 46 0.93 22.15 -1.76
C THR A 46 2.20 22.05 -0.93
N GLU A 47 2.04 21.89 0.38
CA GLU A 47 3.11 21.78 1.36
C GLU A 47 2.84 20.65 2.34
N SER A 48 3.91 20.12 2.93
CA SER A 48 3.84 19.18 4.04
C SER A 48 4.68 19.67 5.20
N SER A 49 4.16 19.57 6.42
CA SER A 49 4.86 19.96 7.63
C SER A 49 5.35 18.77 8.45
N VAL A 50 6.48 18.94 9.12
CA VAL A 50 6.97 18.06 10.17
C VAL A 50 7.08 18.88 11.45
N VAL A 51 6.60 18.31 12.56
CA VAL A 51 6.60 18.94 13.89
C VAL A 51 7.40 18.09 14.85
N PHE A 52 8.44 18.66 15.45
CA PHE A 52 9.28 18.02 16.45
C PHE A 52 8.87 18.40 17.87
N GLU A 53 9.40 17.69 18.86
CA GLU A 53 9.11 17.90 20.29
C GLU A 53 9.48 19.30 20.80
N ASP A 54 10.50 19.92 20.20
CA ASP A 54 10.98 21.27 20.55
C ASP A 54 10.18 22.42 19.90
N ALA A 55 9.11 22.08 19.18
CA ALA A 55 8.23 23.09 18.59
C ALA A 55 7.56 23.95 19.65
N ALA A 56 7.36 25.23 19.33
CA ALA A 56 6.59 26.13 20.19
C ALA A 56 5.17 25.56 20.42
N PRO A 57 4.59 25.74 21.63
CA PRO A 57 3.23 25.29 21.90
C PRO A 57 2.24 25.81 20.85
N GLY A 58 1.44 24.92 20.29
CA GLY A 58 0.46 25.22 19.24
C GLY A 58 1.04 25.39 17.82
N ALA A 59 2.36 25.32 17.63
CA ALA A 59 2.95 25.30 16.30
C ALA A 59 2.47 24.05 15.53
N LEU A 60 2.20 24.23 14.23
CA LEU A 60 1.83 23.14 13.32
C LEU A 60 2.99 22.77 12.38
N GLU A 61 4.17 23.35 12.56
CA GLU A 61 5.36 23.09 11.76
C GLU A 61 6.66 23.50 12.45
N ASN A 62 7.72 22.73 12.29
CA ASN A 62 9.11 23.17 12.46
C ASN A 62 9.82 23.16 11.09
N VAL A 63 9.46 22.18 10.25
CA VAL A 63 10.01 22.02 8.91
C VAL A 63 8.86 21.93 7.91
N THR A 64 8.92 22.74 6.87
CA THR A 64 7.99 22.70 5.75
C THR A 64 8.69 22.13 4.53
N LEU A 65 8.09 21.08 3.95
CA LEU A 65 8.51 20.50 2.68
C LEU A 65 7.69 21.14 1.56
N GLN A 66 8.37 21.79 0.63
CA GLN A 66 7.78 22.40 -0.58
C GLN A 66 7.62 21.33 -1.68
N ARG A 67 6.90 20.26 -1.35
CA ARG A 67 6.64 19.15 -2.27
C ARG A 67 5.15 18.76 -2.16
N PRO A 68 4.38 18.92 -3.25
CA PRO A 68 2.97 18.60 -3.23
C PRO A 68 2.69 17.14 -2.93
N TYR A 69 1.74 16.92 -2.04
CA TYR A 69 1.28 15.60 -1.63
C TYR A 69 -0.21 15.46 -1.87
N GLY A 70 -0.68 14.28 -2.22
CA GLY A 70 -2.07 14.07 -2.55
C GLY A 70 -2.69 12.85 -1.90
N ARG A 71 -3.99 12.94 -1.59
CA ARG A 71 -4.78 11.79 -1.20
C ARG A 71 -5.31 11.08 -2.44
N VAL A 72 -5.09 9.77 -2.50
CA VAL A 72 -5.61 8.93 -3.60
C VAL A 72 -7.11 8.71 -3.42
N ASP A 73 -7.89 9.08 -4.43
CA ASP A 73 -9.26 8.58 -4.58
C ASP A 73 -9.19 7.08 -4.92
N ARG A 74 -9.16 6.25 -3.87
CA ARG A 74 -9.03 4.80 -3.98
C ARG A 74 -10.14 4.15 -4.80
N LYS A 75 -11.34 4.73 -4.79
CA LYS A 75 -12.47 4.23 -5.57
C LYS A 75 -12.29 4.53 -7.07
N ARG A 76 -11.85 5.73 -7.40
CA ARG A 76 -11.55 6.13 -8.78
C ARG A 76 -10.36 5.34 -9.33
N LEU A 77 -9.28 5.23 -8.56
CA LEU A 77 -8.10 4.45 -8.96
C LEU A 77 -8.48 2.98 -9.22
N LYS A 78 -9.19 2.33 -8.29
CA LYS A 78 -9.63 0.95 -8.47
C LYS A 78 -10.51 0.79 -9.71
N ARG A 79 -11.50 1.65 -9.90
CA ARG A 79 -12.38 1.64 -11.06
C ARG A 79 -11.57 1.76 -12.35
N ARG A 80 -10.68 2.75 -12.44
CA ARG A 80 -9.81 2.96 -13.60
C ARG A 80 -8.98 1.73 -13.95
N LEU A 81 -8.39 1.06 -12.94
CA LEU A 81 -7.59 -0.16 -13.14
C LEU A 81 -8.46 -1.34 -13.57
N VAL A 82 -9.65 -1.51 -13.01
CA VAL A 82 -10.62 -2.55 -13.38
C VAL A 82 -11.10 -2.33 -14.82
N ASP A 83 -11.50 -1.10 -15.16
CA ASP A 83 -11.96 -0.75 -16.51
C ASP A 83 -10.85 -0.99 -17.55
N ALA A 84 -9.61 -0.67 -17.23
CA ALA A 84 -8.46 -0.96 -18.08
C ALA A 84 -8.21 -2.47 -18.26
N CYS A 85 -8.43 -3.27 -17.22
CA CYS A 85 -8.39 -4.73 -17.33
C CYS A 85 -9.48 -5.25 -18.27
N LEU A 86 -10.72 -4.81 -18.09
CA LEU A 86 -11.86 -5.23 -18.91
C LEU A 86 -11.70 -4.77 -20.37
N LYS A 87 -11.23 -3.55 -20.60
CA LYS A 87 -10.93 -3.03 -21.96
C LYS A 87 -9.87 -3.86 -22.67
N GLY A 88 -8.93 -4.44 -21.92
CA GLY A 88 -7.91 -5.36 -22.45
C GLY A 88 -8.35 -6.84 -22.48
N ASP A 89 -9.65 -7.12 -22.34
CA ASP A 89 -10.23 -8.45 -22.34
C ASP A 89 -9.68 -9.38 -21.23
N ALA A 90 -9.35 -8.82 -20.06
CA ALA A 90 -8.93 -9.62 -18.92
C ALA A 90 -10.14 -10.31 -18.24
N THR A 91 -9.94 -11.54 -17.82
CA THR A 91 -10.89 -12.27 -16.97
C THR A 91 -10.72 -11.83 -15.52
N LEU A 92 -11.79 -11.38 -14.87
CA LEU A 92 -11.80 -11.01 -13.46
C LEU A 92 -12.55 -12.07 -12.66
N LEU A 93 -11.92 -12.63 -11.62
CA LEU A 93 -12.48 -13.68 -10.77
C LEU A 93 -12.52 -13.22 -9.31
N GLU A 94 -13.71 -13.17 -8.72
CA GLU A 94 -13.84 -12.97 -7.28
C GLU A 94 -13.64 -14.30 -6.55
N LYS A 95 -12.38 -14.75 -6.50
CA LYS A 95 -11.96 -16.02 -5.92
C LYS A 95 -10.64 -15.85 -5.16
N ARG A 96 -10.46 -16.68 -4.14
CA ARG A 96 -9.20 -16.77 -3.39
C ARG A 96 -8.32 -17.86 -3.99
N VAL A 97 -7.09 -17.49 -4.35
CA VAL A 97 -6.04 -18.45 -4.64
C VAL A 97 -5.57 -19.08 -3.33
N VAL A 98 -5.62 -20.40 -3.24
CA VAL A 98 -5.20 -21.16 -2.06
C VAL A 98 -3.85 -21.81 -2.23
N ASP A 99 -3.45 -22.09 -3.47
CA ASP A 99 -2.21 -22.78 -3.80
C ASP A 99 -1.72 -22.44 -5.20
N VAL A 100 -0.39 -22.45 -5.39
CA VAL A 100 0.27 -22.29 -6.67
C VAL A 100 1.39 -23.32 -6.76
N ASP A 101 1.27 -24.23 -7.71
CA ASP A 101 2.30 -25.22 -8.04
C ASP A 101 2.82 -24.92 -9.47
N GLY A 102 4.03 -24.35 -9.53
CA GLY A 102 4.60 -23.88 -10.79
C GLY A 102 3.70 -22.88 -11.51
N THR A 103 2.97 -23.36 -12.50
CA THR A 103 2.02 -22.57 -13.32
C THR A 103 0.55 -22.93 -13.05
N ALA A 104 0.30 -23.94 -12.21
CA ALA A 104 -1.04 -24.35 -11.82
C ALA A 104 -1.50 -23.57 -10.60
N VAL A 105 -2.64 -22.87 -10.74
CA VAL A 105 -3.27 -22.08 -9.69
C VAL A 105 -4.52 -22.81 -9.22
N ARG A 106 -4.67 -23.02 -7.91
CA ARG A 106 -5.85 -23.64 -7.30
C ARG A 106 -6.63 -22.62 -6.48
N PHE A 107 -7.92 -22.60 -6.68
CA PHE A 107 -8.84 -21.71 -5.98
C PHE A 107 -9.52 -22.38 -4.77
N ASP A 108 -10.14 -21.58 -3.91
CA ASP A 108 -10.84 -22.02 -2.69
C ASP A 108 -12.09 -22.89 -2.96
N ASP A 109 -12.66 -22.80 -4.14
CA ASP A 109 -13.78 -23.66 -4.61
C ASP A 109 -13.30 -25.00 -5.24
N GLY A 110 -11.99 -25.28 -5.23
CA GLY A 110 -11.39 -26.48 -5.81
C GLY A 110 -11.11 -26.39 -7.31
N ALA A 111 -11.56 -25.34 -7.99
CA ALA A 111 -11.22 -25.13 -9.41
C ALA A 111 -9.72 -24.89 -9.59
N THR A 112 -9.20 -25.26 -10.76
CA THR A 112 -7.80 -25.04 -11.11
C THR A 112 -7.68 -24.29 -12.43
N MET A 113 -6.61 -23.51 -12.57
CA MET A 113 -6.25 -22.80 -13.79
C MET A 113 -4.74 -22.93 -14.02
N LYS A 114 -4.34 -23.04 -15.29
CA LYS A 114 -2.93 -22.99 -15.68
C LYS A 114 -2.62 -21.67 -16.35
N ALA A 115 -1.43 -21.14 -16.06
CA ALA A 115 -0.94 -19.88 -16.62
C ALA A 115 0.53 -20.01 -17.02
N CYS A 116 0.96 -19.30 -18.07
CA CYS A 116 2.37 -19.25 -18.44
C CYS A 116 3.22 -18.54 -17.38
N VAL A 117 2.67 -17.51 -16.75
CA VAL A 117 3.29 -16.76 -15.66
C VAL A 117 2.22 -16.50 -14.61
N VAL A 118 2.57 -16.73 -13.35
CA VAL A 118 1.75 -16.36 -12.18
C VAL A 118 2.40 -15.18 -11.49
N VAL A 119 1.63 -14.12 -11.27
CA VAL A 119 2.06 -12.95 -10.51
C VAL A 119 1.39 -12.95 -9.15
N ASP A 120 2.18 -13.07 -8.09
CA ASP A 120 1.71 -12.97 -6.71
C ASP A 120 1.69 -11.49 -6.28
N ALA A 121 0.49 -10.94 -6.14
CA ALA A 121 0.23 -9.61 -5.61
C ALA A 121 -0.56 -9.67 -4.28
N THR A 122 -0.40 -10.74 -3.49
CA THR A 122 -1.12 -10.97 -2.22
C THR A 122 -0.64 -10.07 -1.08
N GLY A 123 0.32 -9.20 -1.34
CA GLY A 123 0.87 -8.25 -0.38
C GLY A 123 1.78 -8.92 0.65
N PHE A 124 1.74 -8.46 1.89
CA PHE A 124 2.68 -8.89 2.95
C PHE A 124 2.56 -10.35 3.37
N ARG A 125 1.51 -11.04 2.95
CA ARG A 125 1.36 -12.47 3.25
C ARG A 125 2.40 -13.32 2.54
N ARG A 126 3.01 -12.80 1.44
CA ARG A 126 4.11 -13.46 0.69
C ARG A 126 3.85 -14.94 0.46
N LYS A 127 2.62 -15.27 0.02
CA LYS A 127 2.10 -16.62 0.15
C LYS A 127 2.73 -17.61 -0.84
N PHE A 128 3.05 -17.15 -2.04
CA PHE A 128 3.45 -18.02 -3.14
C PHE A 128 4.87 -17.75 -3.64
N VAL A 129 5.43 -16.58 -3.29
CA VAL A 129 6.82 -16.24 -3.59
C VAL A 129 7.74 -16.85 -2.54
N LYS A 130 8.82 -17.48 -2.98
CA LYS A 130 9.83 -18.10 -2.12
C LYS A 130 10.85 -17.06 -1.64
N HIS A 131 11.26 -17.21 -0.39
CA HIS A 131 12.30 -16.41 0.26
C HIS A 131 13.29 -17.39 0.90
N ASP A 132 14.56 -16.99 1.01
CA ASP A 132 15.62 -17.82 1.62
C ASP A 132 15.51 -17.88 3.14
N VAL A 133 14.98 -16.80 3.73
CA VAL A 133 14.95 -16.55 5.16
C VAL A 133 13.52 -16.26 5.61
N ALA A 134 13.24 -16.53 6.88
CA ALA A 134 11.95 -16.19 7.46
C ALA A 134 11.74 -14.66 7.43
N PHE A 135 10.57 -14.23 6.99
CA PHE A 135 10.20 -12.81 6.95
C PHE A 135 9.96 -12.27 8.35
N ASP A 136 10.87 -11.44 8.84
CA ASP A 136 10.80 -10.80 10.15
C ASP A 136 11.23 -9.32 10.08
N PRO A 137 10.46 -8.45 9.40
CA PRO A 137 10.74 -7.03 9.27
C PRO A 137 10.44 -6.26 10.54
N GLY A 138 10.89 -5.00 10.61
CA GLY A 138 10.23 -4.01 11.45
C GLY A 138 8.85 -3.67 10.91
N TYR A 139 7.97 -3.14 11.75
CA TYR A 139 6.62 -2.75 11.34
C TYR A 139 6.34 -1.29 11.71
N GLN A 140 5.78 -0.52 10.77
CA GLN A 140 4.96 0.64 11.05
C GLN A 140 3.54 0.14 11.32
N VAL A 141 3.12 0.14 12.59
CA VAL A 141 1.74 -0.18 12.94
C VAL A 141 0.98 1.11 13.08
N THR A 142 -0.21 1.17 12.51
CA THR A 142 -1.02 2.37 12.46
C THR A 142 -2.45 2.14 12.96
N TYR A 143 -3.03 3.19 13.50
CA TYR A 143 -4.47 3.36 13.65
C TYR A 143 -4.87 4.70 13.05
N GLY A 144 -5.66 4.66 11.97
CA GLY A 144 -6.17 5.81 11.27
C GLY A 144 -7.68 5.97 11.41
N ALA A 145 -8.16 7.20 11.42
CA ALA A 145 -9.58 7.51 11.42
C ALA A 145 -9.88 8.78 10.59
N LEU A 146 -10.86 8.68 9.70
CA LEU A 146 -11.49 9.84 9.07
C LEU A 146 -12.58 10.34 10.00
N LEU A 147 -12.42 11.57 10.47
CA LEU A 147 -13.31 12.18 11.45
C LEU A 147 -14.07 13.36 10.85
N ARG A 148 -15.33 13.50 11.24
CA ARG A 148 -16.07 14.75 11.11
C ARG A 148 -16.06 15.47 12.44
N VAL A 149 -15.57 16.71 12.43
CA VAL A 149 -15.41 17.60 13.58
C VAL A 149 -16.16 18.91 13.36
N GLU A 150 -16.42 19.68 14.40
CA GLU A 150 -17.00 21.02 14.26
C GLU A 150 -16.01 21.97 13.56
N LYS A 151 -14.74 21.91 13.98
CA LYS A 151 -13.61 22.65 13.41
C LYS A 151 -12.28 21.98 13.77
N HIS A 152 -11.24 22.31 13.04
CA HIS A 152 -9.87 21.88 13.34
C HIS A 152 -8.86 23.00 13.05
N PRO A 153 -7.64 22.96 13.63
CA PRO A 153 -6.65 24.02 13.47
C PRO A 153 -5.82 23.93 12.18
N PHE A 154 -5.97 22.88 11.38
CA PHE A 154 -5.09 22.60 10.26
C PHE A 154 -5.49 23.38 9.00
N PRO A 155 -4.53 24.09 8.34
CA PRO A 155 -4.75 24.70 7.03
C PRO A 155 -5.12 23.64 5.98
N LEU A 156 -6.01 23.99 5.05
CA LEU A 156 -6.48 23.03 4.01
C LEU A 156 -5.48 22.80 2.87
N ASP A 157 -4.48 23.63 2.75
CA ASP A 157 -3.42 23.56 1.74
C ASP A 157 -2.14 22.89 2.26
N LYS A 158 -2.12 22.48 3.54
CA LYS A 158 -0.94 21.89 4.19
C LYS A 158 -1.27 20.58 4.88
N LEU A 159 -0.49 19.55 4.56
CA LEU A 159 -0.50 18.24 5.21
C LEU A 159 0.40 18.29 6.45
N VAL A 160 0.01 17.66 7.57
CA VAL A 160 0.97 17.31 8.62
C VAL A 160 1.50 15.89 8.34
N LEU A 161 2.72 15.82 7.83
CA LEU A 161 3.34 14.55 7.47
C LEU A 161 3.74 13.74 8.70
N MET A 162 4.31 14.41 9.70
CA MET A 162 4.71 13.80 10.96
C MET A 162 4.69 14.83 12.09
N ASP A 163 3.87 14.60 13.11
CA ASP A 163 3.92 15.32 14.37
C ASP A 163 4.43 14.38 15.47
N TYR A 164 5.66 14.62 15.91
CA TYR A 164 6.36 13.80 16.90
C TYR A 164 6.12 14.22 18.35
N ARG A 165 5.40 15.31 18.59
CA ARG A 165 5.17 15.81 19.95
C ARG A 165 4.45 14.76 20.79
N ASP A 166 4.86 14.63 22.03
CA ASP A 166 4.32 13.65 22.98
C ASP A 166 3.80 14.30 24.30
N GLU A 167 3.72 15.65 24.37
CA GLU A 167 3.19 16.37 25.51
C GLU A 167 1.76 15.99 25.90
N TYR A 168 0.99 15.46 24.95
CA TYR A 168 -0.35 14.91 25.23
C TYR A 168 -0.36 13.77 26.24
N ILE A 169 0.76 13.08 26.41
CA ILE A 169 0.90 11.98 27.37
C ILE A 169 0.75 12.51 28.79
N GLY A 170 1.29 13.71 29.08
CA GLY A 170 1.20 14.33 30.41
C GLY A 170 1.78 13.42 31.51
N ASP A 171 1.04 13.24 32.60
CA ASP A 171 1.44 12.45 33.76
C ASP A 171 1.01 10.97 33.68
N ASP A 172 0.68 10.47 32.47
CA ASP A 172 0.30 9.06 32.25
C ASP A 172 1.57 8.19 32.12
N ASP A 173 2.08 7.70 33.25
CA ASP A 173 3.30 6.88 33.31
C ASP A 173 3.24 5.61 32.46
N GLU A 174 2.07 4.98 32.37
CA GLU A 174 1.93 3.75 31.57
C GLU A 174 1.98 4.05 30.06
N MET A 175 1.33 5.13 29.63
CA MET A 175 1.41 5.57 28.22
C MET A 175 2.84 6.04 27.90
N ARG A 176 3.52 6.73 28.83
CA ARG A 176 4.92 7.16 28.66
C ARG A 176 5.87 5.98 28.45
N LYS A 177 5.82 4.96 29.31
CA LYS A 177 6.62 3.72 29.15
C LYS A 177 6.35 3.03 27.81
N ARG A 178 5.08 3.02 27.36
CA ARG A 178 4.74 2.48 26.04
C ARG A 178 5.29 3.34 24.91
N ASN A 179 5.28 4.68 25.05
CA ASN A 179 5.83 5.58 24.05
C ASN A 179 7.36 5.49 23.96
N GLU A 180 8.05 5.34 25.08
CA GLU A 180 9.51 5.08 25.08
C GLU A 180 9.87 3.79 24.32
N ARG A 181 9.04 2.76 24.41
CA ARG A 181 9.24 1.50 23.68
C ARG A 181 8.81 1.56 22.24
N PHE A 182 7.70 2.26 21.96
CA PHE A 182 7.06 2.37 20.66
C PHE A 182 6.73 3.83 20.40
N PRO A 183 7.73 4.67 20.06
CA PRO A 183 7.49 6.08 19.77
C PRO A 183 6.60 6.23 18.53
N THR A 184 5.69 7.19 18.61
CA THR A 184 4.71 7.43 17.56
C THR A 184 4.80 8.85 17.01
N PHE A 185 4.24 9.04 15.83
CA PHE A 185 3.93 10.33 15.27
C PHE A 185 2.48 10.37 14.80
N MET A 186 1.91 11.56 14.75
CA MET A 186 0.60 11.79 14.15
C MET A 186 0.78 12.25 12.70
N TYR A 187 0.01 11.63 11.80
CA TYR A 187 -0.16 12.03 10.43
C TYR A 187 -1.56 12.64 10.25
N VAL A 188 -1.67 13.80 9.57
CA VAL A 188 -2.95 14.51 9.45
C VAL A 188 -3.19 14.96 8.01
N MET A 189 -4.32 14.53 7.45
CA MET A 189 -4.83 14.96 6.15
C MET A 189 -6.09 15.81 6.34
N PRO A 190 -6.02 17.15 6.36
CA PRO A 190 -7.20 17.99 6.36
C PRO A 190 -7.87 17.94 4.98
N ILE A 191 -9.14 17.53 4.94
CA ILE A 191 -9.88 17.31 3.68
C ILE A 191 -10.82 18.47 3.40
N SER A 192 -11.49 18.96 4.44
CA SER A 192 -12.37 20.13 4.41
C SER A 192 -12.31 20.82 5.77
N GLU A 193 -13.04 21.89 5.95
CA GLU A 193 -13.11 22.59 7.26
C GLU A 193 -13.62 21.71 8.40
N THR A 194 -14.32 20.64 8.08
CA THR A 194 -14.96 19.74 9.06
C THR A 194 -14.60 18.28 8.90
N GLU A 195 -13.82 17.88 7.89
CA GLU A 195 -13.41 16.49 7.70
C GLU A 195 -11.88 16.38 7.65
N VAL A 196 -11.32 15.56 8.53
CA VAL A 196 -9.88 15.34 8.67
C VAL A 196 -9.60 13.86 8.88
N PHE A 197 -8.60 13.35 8.19
CA PHE A 197 -8.05 12.03 8.48
C PHE A 197 -6.86 12.18 9.42
N PHE A 198 -6.87 11.43 10.51
CA PHE A 198 -5.79 11.34 11.48
C PHE A 198 -5.26 9.91 11.55
N GLU A 199 -3.95 9.76 11.65
CA GLU A 199 -3.34 8.45 11.84
C GLU A 199 -2.22 8.53 12.87
N GLU A 200 -2.37 7.79 13.96
CA GLU A 200 -1.31 7.58 14.96
C GLU A 200 -0.49 6.38 14.53
N THR A 201 0.79 6.59 14.29
CA THR A 201 1.69 5.63 13.65
C THR A 201 2.94 5.42 14.46
N VAL A 202 3.30 4.15 14.75
CA VAL A 202 4.61 3.80 15.29
C VAL A 202 5.65 4.01 14.20
N LEU A 203 6.75 4.69 14.53
CA LEU A 203 7.81 4.95 13.54
C LEU A 203 8.36 3.63 12.95
N VAL A 204 8.76 2.72 13.81
CA VAL A 204 9.07 1.32 13.46
C VAL A 204 9.24 0.50 14.73
N SER A 205 8.76 -0.73 14.75
CA SER A 205 8.93 -1.63 15.89
C SER A 205 9.08 -3.09 15.46
N ARG A 206 9.82 -3.86 16.25
CA ARG A 206 9.94 -5.30 16.13
C ARG A 206 9.88 -5.92 17.56
N PRO A 207 8.89 -6.74 17.87
CA PRO A 207 7.69 -7.03 17.07
C PRO A 207 6.82 -5.80 16.87
N GLY A 208 5.81 -5.90 16.01
CA GLY A 208 4.85 -4.82 15.77
C GLY A 208 4.11 -4.42 17.06
N ALA A 209 3.83 -3.12 17.22
CA ALA A 209 3.08 -2.58 18.35
C ALA A 209 1.59 -3.00 18.33
N ASP A 210 0.90 -2.82 19.45
CA ASP A 210 -0.55 -3.06 19.54
C ASP A 210 -1.34 -1.85 19.01
N SER A 211 -2.17 -2.07 18.00
CA SER A 211 -3.01 -1.03 17.41
C SER A 211 -4.11 -0.50 18.32
N VAL A 212 -4.47 -1.23 19.40
CA VAL A 212 -5.44 -0.77 20.41
C VAL A 212 -4.82 0.38 21.23
N ASP A 213 -3.54 0.29 21.56
CA ASP A 213 -2.83 1.37 22.23
C ASP A 213 -2.76 2.64 21.32
N LEU A 214 -2.57 2.47 20.03
CA LEU A 214 -2.54 3.60 19.08
C LEU A 214 -3.89 4.33 19.00
N GLU A 215 -5.00 3.61 19.05
CA GLU A 215 -6.32 4.25 19.13
C GLU A 215 -6.49 5.10 20.40
N ALA A 216 -6.02 4.60 21.54
CA ALA A 216 -6.07 5.35 22.80
C ALA A 216 -5.17 6.61 22.74
N ARG A 217 -3.97 6.51 22.14
CA ARG A 217 -3.07 7.64 21.92
C ARG A 217 -3.68 8.67 21.00
N LEU A 218 -4.26 8.24 19.86
CA LEU A 218 -4.94 9.13 18.93
C LEU A 218 -6.04 9.94 19.65
N ARG A 219 -6.92 9.28 20.39
CA ARG A 219 -8.00 9.93 21.14
C ARG A 219 -7.47 10.98 22.12
N LYS A 220 -6.42 10.64 22.87
CA LYS A 220 -5.81 11.55 23.84
C LYS A 220 -5.14 12.73 23.16
N ARG A 221 -4.42 12.50 22.07
CA ARG A 221 -3.76 13.57 21.28
C ARG A 221 -4.79 14.52 20.65
N LEU A 222 -5.89 14.01 20.10
CA LEU A 222 -6.97 14.83 19.55
C LEU A 222 -7.48 15.84 20.58
N SER A 223 -7.77 15.36 21.80
CA SER A 223 -8.25 16.20 22.88
C SER A 223 -7.18 17.18 23.38
N VAL A 224 -6.00 16.67 23.77
CA VAL A 224 -4.98 17.48 24.47
C VAL A 224 -4.22 18.41 23.52
N SER A 225 -3.75 17.88 22.37
CA SER A 225 -2.89 18.68 21.48
C SER A 225 -3.68 19.55 20.50
N TYR A 226 -4.90 19.13 20.11
CA TYR A 226 -5.67 19.82 19.07
C TYR A 226 -7.02 20.37 19.54
N GLY A 227 -7.44 20.09 20.80
CA GLY A 227 -8.71 20.56 21.36
C GLY A 227 -9.94 19.97 20.68
N ILE A 228 -9.81 18.76 20.14
CA ILE A 228 -10.89 18.05 19.44
C ILE A 228 -11.46 16.99 20.40
N ASP A 229 -12.48 17.37 21.15
CA ASP A 229 -13.12 16.52 22.17
C ASP A 229 -14.35 15.76 21.65
N SER A 230 -14.99 16.28 20.60
CA SER A 230 -16.20 15.74 20.02
C SER A 230 -16.05 15.57 18.50
N TYR A 231 -16.35 14.37 18.02
CA TYR A 231 -16.27 14.01 16.60
C TYR A 231 -17.12 12.79 16.27
N GLU A 232 -17.48 12.70 14.99
CA GLU A 232 -18.06 11.48 14.40
C GLU A 232 -16.95 10.72 13.65
N VAL A 233 -16.84 9.41 13.89
CA VAL A 233 -15.94 8.56 13.13
C VAL A 233 -16.64 8.12 11.84
N LEU A 234 -16.18 8.61 10.69
CA LEU A 234 -16.72 8.26 9.38
C LEU A 234 -16.13 6.93 8.86
N GLU A 235 -14.82 6.78 9.02
CA GLU A 235 -14.08 5.58 8.65
C GLU A 235 -12.96 5.34 9.66
N SER A 236 -12.55 4.09 9.85
CA SER A 236 -11.35 3.75 10.61
C SER A 236 -10.58 2.63 9.94
N GLU A 237 -9.26 2.64 10.12
CA GLU A 237 -8.36 1.66 9.55
C GLU A 237 -7.27 1.24 10.52
N ARG A 238 -6.76 0.04 10.33
CA ARG A 238 -5.59 -0.48 11.03
C ARG A 238 -4.68 -1.12 10.01
N ALA A 239 -3.40 -0.78 10.05
CA ALA A 239 -2.41 -1.35 9.18
C ALA A 239 -1.15 -1.73 9.95
N ALA A 240 -0.41 -2.69 9.40
CA ALA A 240 0.95 -3.02 9.82
C ALA A 240 1.79 -3.10 8.55
N ILE A 241 2.57 -2.07 8.32
CA ILE A 241 3.38 -1.92 7.11
C ILE A 241 4.78 -2.47 7.42
N PRO A 242 5.22 -3.56 6.79
CA PRO A 242 6.58 -4.06 7.00
C PRO A 242 7.60 -3.11 6.38
N MET A 243 8.57 -2.75 7.20
CA MET A 243 9.66 -1.84 6.87
C MET A 243 10.93 -2.65 6.63
N GLY A 244 11.27 -2.87 5.37
CA GLY A 244 12.36 -3.76 4.97
C GLY A 244 11.95 -5.24 5.00
N GLY A 245 12.91 -6.10 5.23
CA GLY A 245 12.79 -7.56 5.18
C GLY A 245 13.55 -8.11 4.00
N GLU A 246 13.66 -9.43 3.95
CA GLU A 246 14.43 -10.14 2.95
C GLU A 246 13.75 -10.08 1.58
N ASP A 247 14.57 -10.00 0.54
CA ASP A 247 14.13 -10.05 -0.83
C ASP A 247 13.71 -11.47 -1.24
N PRO A 248 12.83 -11.61 -2.25
CA PRO A 248 12.52 -12.90 -2.82
C PRO A 248 13.74 -13.55 -3.45
N VAL A 249 13.78 -14.89 -3.44
CA VAL A 249 14.73 -15.65 -4.26
C VAL A 249 14.45 -15.37 -5.74
N VAL A 250 15.45 -14.95 -6.49
CA VAL A 250 15.32 -14.65 -7.93
C VAL A 250 16.41 -15.40 -8.69
N PRO A 251 16.09 -16.06 -9.81
CA PRO A 251 14.75 -16.19 -10.42
C PRO A 251 13.89 -17.26 -9.76
N GLN A 252 12.59 -17.14 -9.90
CA GLN A 252 11.62 -18.16 -9.53
C GLN A 252 10.38 -18.12 -10.43
N ARG A 253 9.62 -19.21 -10.49
CA ARG A 253 8.48 -19.36 -11.38
C ARG A 253 7.33 -18.40 -11.08
N VAL A 254 7.02 -18.16 -9.82
CA VAL A 254 6.03 -17.19 -9.38
C VAL A 254 6.70 -15.82 -9.27
N VAL A 255 6.14 -14.84 -9.95
CA VAL A 255 6.65 -13.47 -9.96
C VAL A 255 5.97 -12.66 -8.85
N GLY A 256 6.74 -12.05 -7.96
CA GLY A 256 6.20 -11.15 -6.95
C GLY A 256 5.87 -9.77 -7.54
N CYS A 257 4.85 -9.10 -6.99
CA CYS A 257 4.53 -7.71 -7.31
C CYS A 257 4.09 -6.96 -6.06
N GLY A 258 4.47 -5.69 -5.95
CA GLY A 258 4.18 -4.87 -4.78
C GLY A 258 4.91 -5.36 -3.53
N ALA A 259 4.23 -5.47 -2.40
CA ALA A 259 4.85 -5.89 -1.13
C ALA A 259 5.41 -7.32 -1.17
N THR A 260 4.87 -8.19 -2.04
CA THR A 260 5.39 -9.54 -2.25
C THR A 260 6.79 -9.54 -2.88
N ALA A 261 7.13 -8.49 -3.62
CA ALA A 261 8.45 -8.28 -4.23
C ALA A 261 9.29 -7.20 -3.51
N SER A 262 9.01 -6.93 -2.24
CA SER A 262 9.71 -5.91 -1.44
C SER A 262 9.67 -4.50 -2.03
N CYS A 263 8.64 -4.18 -2.85
CA CYS A 263 8.49 -2.84 -3.45
C CYS A 263 8.13 -1.74 -2.45
N VAL A 264 7.97 -2.06 -1.17
CA VAL A 264 7.74 -1.08 -0.09
C VAL A 264 9.03 -0.30 0.15
N HIS A 265 8.92 1.04 0.20
CA HIS A 265 10.07 1.86 0.53
C HIS A 265 10.46 1.66 2.01
N PRO A 266 11.70 1.22 2.32
CA PRO A 266 12.03 0.72 3.65
C PRO A 266 12.02 1.80 4.75
N ALA A 267 12.12 3.07 4.38
CA ALA A 267 12.15 4.18 5.34
C ALA A 267 10.83 4.93 5.49
N SER A 268 9.91 4.83 4.49
CA SER A 268 8.65 5.60 4.49
C SER A 268 7.40 4.73 4.41
N GLY A 269 7.52 3.43 4.11
CA GLY A 269 6.37 2.56 3.88
C GLY A 269 5.62 2.80 2.56
N TYR A 270 6.04 3.77 1.74
CA TYR A 270 5.37 4.13 0.49
C TYR A 270 5.49 3.03 -0.56
N MET A 271 4.39 2.72 -1.22
CA MET A 271 4.35 1.64 -2.20
C MET A 271 3.49 1.96 -3.44
N VAL A 272 2.46 2.81 -3.32
CA VAL A 272 1.45 2.98 -4.38
C VAL A 272 2.07 3.42 -5.70
N ALA A 273 2.82 4.52 -5.71
CA ALA A 273 3.49 5.02 -6.91
C ALA A 273 4.47 4.00 -7.49
N ARG A 274 5.26 3.33 -6.64
CA ARG A 274 6.19 2.28 -7.07
C ARG A 274 5.49 1.08 -7.72
N ALA A 275 4.37 0.63 -7.15
CA ALA A 275 3.59 -0.45 -7.74
C ALA A 275 3.02 -0.07 -9.11
N LEU A 276 2.56 1.18 -9.27
CA LEU A 276 2.08 1.70 -10.55
C LEU A 276 3.22 1.84 -11.58
N GLU A 277 4.43 2.23 -11.15
CA GLU A 277 5.61 2.34 -12.01
C GLU A 277 6.13 0.98 -12.50
N VAL A 278 6.13 -0.04 -11.65
CA VAL A 278 6.65 -1.38 -11.98
C VAL A 278 5.71 -2.11 -12.96
N ALA A 279 4.41 -1.94 -12.85
CA ALA A 279 3.43 -2.67 -13.66
C ALA A 279 3.63 -2.55 -15.18
N PRO A 280 3.89 -1.36 -15.77
CA PRO A 280 4.21 -1.23 -17.20
C PRO A 280 5.49 -1.95 -17.62
N ARG A 281 6.51 -2.00 -16.75
CA ARG A 281 7.80 -2.68 -17.01
C ARG A 281 7.57 -4.18 -17.13
N VAL A 282 6.89 -4.78 -16.16
CA VAL A 282 6.51 -6.21 -16.20
C VAL A 282 5.68 -6.53 -17.44
N GLY A 283 4.66 -5.72 -17.73
CA GLY A 283 3.83 -5.90 -18.93
C GLY A 283 4.62 -5.84 -20.23
N LYS A 284 5.57 -4.91 -20.35
CA LYS A 284 6.46 -4.76 -21.51
C LYS A 284 7.42 -5.95 -21.65
N ALA A 285 8.07 -6.35 -20.55
CA ALA A 285 9.01 -7.48 -20.54
C ALA A 285 8.33 -8.76 -21.01
N LEU A 286 7.15 -9.08 -20.47
CA LEU A 286 6.39 -10.26 -20.87
C LEU A 286 5.91 -10.21 -22.33
N ALA A 287 5.35 -9.07 -22.77
CA ALA A 287 4.78 -8.94 -24.11
C ALA A 287 5.84 -8.97 -25.22
N ALA A 288 7.03 -8.43 -24.95
CA ALA A 288 8.14 -8.37 -25.91
C ALA A 288 9.05 -9.61 -25.88
N HIS A 289 8.83 -10.55 -24.95
CA HIS A 289 9.73 -11.67 -24.76
C HIS A 289 9.72 -12.62 -25.97
N PRO A 290 10.88 -12.98 -26.58
CA PRO A 290 10.95 -13.77 -27.81
C PRO A 290 10.35 -15.18 -27.66
N ARG A 291 10.41 -15.77 -26.47
CA ARG A 291 9.85 -17.11 -26.20
C ARG A 291 8.34 -17.09 -25.84
N LEU A 292 7.68 -15.95 -25.86
CA LEU A 292 6.23 -15.84 -25.55
C LEU A 292 5.39 -16.70 -26.50
N ALA A 293 5.72 -16.69 -27.80
CA ALA A 293 5.00 -17.49 -28.80
C ALA A 293 5.20 -19.01 -28.58
N GLU A 294 6.38 -19.41 -28.15
CA GLU A 294 6.68 -20.81 -27.78
C GLU A 294 5.88 -21.24 -26.56
N ALA A 295 5.91 -20.44 -25.47
CA ALA A 295 5.15 -20.71 -24.26
C ALA A 295 3.63 -20.78 -24.54
N ARG A 296 3.08 -19.89 -25.38
CA ARG A 296 1.67 -19.96 -25.80
C ARG A 296 1.33 -21.25 -26.55
N ARG A 297 2.19 -21.71 -27.45
CA ARG A 297 1.98 -23.00 -28.18
C ARG A 297 2.08 -24.21 -27.24
N ALA A 298 3.01 -24.18 -26.29
CA ALA A 298 3.12 -25.22 -25.27
C ALA A 298 1.89 -25.25 -24.37
N ALA A 299 1.46 -24.11 -23.87
CA ALA A 299 0.26 -24.01 -23.05
C ALA A 299 -1.01 -24.50 -23.78
N ALA A 300 -1.14 -24.20 -25.07
CA ALA A 300 -2.27 -24.68 -25.87
C ALA A 300 -2.31 -26.23 -25.99
N ARG A 301 -1.18 -26.91 -25.83
CA ARG A 301 -1.09 -28.37 -25.77
C ARG A 301 -1.19 -28.96 -24.35
N GLY A 302 -1.41 -28.06 -23.34
CA GLY A 302 -1.48 -28.46 -21.94
C GLY A 302 -0.11 -28.58 -21.25
N ASP A 303 0.97 -28.33 -21.98
CA ASP A 303 2.33 -28.27 -21.41
C ASP A 303 2.58 -26.86 -20.91
N VAL A 304 2.80 -26.72 -19.61
CA VAL A 304 3.05 -25.42 -18.92
C VAL A 304 4.34 -25.47 -18.12
N ASP A 305 5.18 -26.48 -18.34
CA ASP A 305 6.49 -26.64 -17.74
C ASP A 305 7.58 -26.55 -18.82
N GLY A 306 8.73 -25.99 -18.46
CA GLY A 306 9.87 -25.93 -19.34
C GLY A 306 10.51 -24.52 -19.42
N GLU A 307 11.65 -24.48 -20.09
CA GLU A 307 12.52 -23.29 -20.16
C GLU A 307 11.86 -22.03 -20.72
N ALA A 308 10.82 -22.17 -21.58
CA ALA A 308 10.12 -20.98 -22.10
C ALA A 308 9.36 -20.23 -21.00
N PHE A 309 8.80 -20.95 -20.05
CA PHE A 309 8.07 -20.37 -18.93
C PHE A 309 9.02 -19.80 -17.88
N ASP A 310 10.15 -20.47 -17.62
CA ASP A 310 11.22 -19.97 -16.76
C ASP A 310 11.76 -18.64 -17.29
N ALA A 311 12.08 -18.56 -18.58
CA ALA A 311 12.55 -17.35 -19.21
C ALA A 311 11.55 -16.18 -19.14
N LEU A 312 10.23 -16.44 -19.26
CA LEU A 312 9.20 -15.42 -19.08
C LEU A 312 9.15 -14.92 -17.63
N SER A 313 9.28 -15.80 -16.65
CA SER A 313 9.29 -15.43 -15.24
C SER A 313 10.56 -14.64 -14.90
N GLU A 314 11.72 -15.03 -15.39
CA GLU A 314 12.97 -14.28 -15.25
C GLU A 314 12.86 -12.87 -15.83
N ALA A 315 12.30 -12.74 -17.05
CA ALA A 315 12.11 -11.42 -17.67
C ALA A 315 11.12 -10.53 -16.91
N ALA A 316 10.16 -11.10 -16.21
CA ALA A 316 9.22 -10.36 -15.37
C ALA A 316 9.83 -9.93 -14.02
N TRP A 317 10.84 -10.65 -13.54
CA TRP A 317 11.61 -10.29 -12.36
C TRP A 317 12.68 -9.22 -12.63
N ALA A 318 13.24 -9.16 -13.83
CA ALA A 318 14.24 -8.18 -14.26
C ALA A 318 13.66 -6.76 -14.38
#